data_1f0d4c0dde9cdb8be4219ae02771af36
#
_entry.id   1f0d4c0dde9cdb8be4219ae02771af36
#
_cell.length_a   1.000
_cell.length_b   1.000
_cell.length_c   1.000
_cell.angle_alpha   90.00
_cell.angle_beta   90.00
_cell.angle_gamma   90.00
#
_symmetry.space_group_name_H-M   'P 1'
#
loop_
_entity.id
_entity.type
_entity.pdbx_description
1 polymer ?
#
loop_
_entity_poly.entity_id
_entity_poly.type
_entity_poly.pdbx_seq_one_letter_code
_entity_poly.pdbx_strand_id
1 'polypeptide(L)'
;MKFILKVILIFLLPLNLFANEKTYSCKPVAAAVQIESGYTYYETLEDQDEESALLSGVPVSTFSVRTDGVYYKNNPYREYEYLYTLQEALKKFDNIGIDKIEDDAQILDKTMGVENFRVFYLLYVNDDVSALKRISIDTQNNQTTEITLPNQIINGVVLYYFLRSCDVKGVAVDFEPSFNKALG
;
A
#
# COMPACT_ATOMS: atom_id res chain seq x y z
N MET A 1 -0.63 -56.88 -1.03
CA MET A 1 -0.26 -55.88 -0.01
C MET A 1 0.68 -54.74 -0.53
N LYS A 2 0.75 -54.49 -1.83
CA LYS A 2 1.61 -53.41 -2.43
C LYS A 2 0.82 -52.23 -3.02
N PHE A 3 -0.49 -52.27 -3.03
CA PHE A 3 -1.35 -51.23 -3.64
C PHE A 3 -1.81 -50.11 -2.68
N ILE A 4 -1.78 -50.37 -1.38
CA ILE A 4 -2.27 -49.40 -0.36
C ILE A 4 -1.21 -48.32 -0.05
N LEU A 5 0.08 -48.59 -0.28
CA LEU A 5 1.18 -47.64 0.04
C LEU A 5 1.30 -46.49 -0.95
N LYS A 6 0.77 -46.63 -2.17
CA LYS A 6 0.83 -45.56 -3.20
C LYS A 6 -0.27 -44.51 -3.09
N VAL A 7 -1.36 -44.82 -2.44
CA VAL A 7 -2.50 -43.89 -2.29
C VAL A 7 -2.29 -42.90 -1.13
N ILE A 8 -1.52 -43.31 -0.11
CA ILE A 8 -1.25 -42.44 1.07
C ILE A 8 -0.24 -41.33 0.74
N LEU A 9 0.64 -41.54 -0.25
CA LEU A 9 1.67 -40.54 -0.62
C LEU A 9 1.12 -39.35 -1.41
N ILE A 10 -0.07 -39.46 -2.01
CA ILE A 10 -0.69 -38.43 -2.83
C ILE A 10 -1.49 -37.42 -1.96
N PHE A 11 -1.89 -37.80 -0.74
CA PHE A 11 -2.64 -36.92 0.17
C PHE A 11 -1.79 -36.08 1.13
N LEU A 12 -0.46 -36.26 1.14
CA LEU A 12 0.43 -35.50 2.02
C LEU A 12 1.15 -34.32 1.35
N LEU A 13 0.80 -33.99 0.09
CA LEU A 13 1.55 -33.02 -0.69
C LEU A 13 0.96 -31.62 -0.90
N PRO A 14 -0.18 -31.18 -0.39
CA PRO A 14 -0.52 -29.76 -0.57
C PRO A 14 -0.76 -28.97 0.73
N LEU A 15 -0.17 -29.34 1.88
CA LEU A 15 -0.37 -28.53 3.09
C LEU A 15 0.63 -27.39 3.29
N ASN A 16 1.66 -27.30 2.47
CA ASN A 16 2.69 -26.25 2.58
C ASN A 16 2.60 -25.13 1.54
N LEU A 17 1.58 -25.11 0.67
CA LEU A 17 1.43 -24.07 -0.36
C LEU A 17 0.81 -22.75 0.14
N PHE A 18 0.38 -22.69 1.41
CA PHE A 18 -0.23 -21.49 2.01
C PHE A 18 0.64 -20.81 3.07
N ALA A 19 1.93 -21.15 3.16
CA ALA A 19 2.70 -20.87 4.36
C ALA A 19 3.50 -19.57 4.37
N ASN A 20 3.50 -18.76 3.29
CA ASN A 20 4.36 -17.58 3.24
C ASN A 20 3.59 -16.32 2.80
N GLU A 21 2.59 -15.93 3.55
CA GLU A 21 1.88 -14.66 3.37
C GLU A 21 1.81 -13.91 4.69
N LYS A 22 2.17 -12.63 4.67
CA LYS A 22 1.97 -11.71 5.78
C LYS A 22 0.95 -10.66 5.37
N THR A 23 -0.15 -10.59 6.10
CA THR A 23 -1.25 -9.68 5.81
C THR A 23 -1.28 -8.56 6.83
N TYR A 24 -1.37 -7.33 6.35
CA TYR A 24 -1.51 -6.09 7.12
C TYR A 24 -2.92 -5.54 6.89
N SER A 25 -3.70 -5.37 7.95
CA SER A 25 -5.01 -4.72 7.92
C SER A 25 -4.89 -3.34 8.56
N CYS A 26 -4.96 -2.28 7.77
CA CYS A 26 -4.50 -0.94 8.15
C CYS A 26 -5.65 0.06 8.21
N LYS A 27 -5.86 0.64 9.39
CA LYS A 27 -6.86 1.69 9.64
C LYS A 27 -6.19 3.06 9.59
N PRO A 28 -6.82 4.08 9.01
CA PRO A 28 -6.29 5.44 9.03
C PRO A 28 -6.22 5.97 10.47
N VAL A 29 -5.10 6.63 10.81
CA VAL A 29 -4.88 7.25 12.11
C VAL A 29 -4.58 8.74 11.99
N ALA A 30 -4.10 9.17 10.83
CA ALA A 30 -3.96 10.58 10.47
C ALA A 30 -4.14 10.77 8.97
N ALA A 31 -4.54 11.96 8.58
CA ALA A 31 -4.72 12.36 7.20
C ALA A 31 -4.17 13.76 6.95
N ALA A 32 -3.75 14.01 5.71
CA ALA A 32 -3.50 15.35 5.21
C ALA A 32 -4.11 15.49 3.81
N VAL A 33 -4.61 16.68 3.51
CA VAL A 33 -5.14 17.04 2.19
C VAL A 33 -4.51 18.35 1.75
N GLN A 34 -3.85 18.32 0.59
CA GLN A 34 -3.28 19.50 -0.03
C GLN A 34 -4.22 20.01 -1.11
N ILE A 35 -4.47 21.33 -1.11
CA ILE A 35 -5.26 22.01 -2.13
C ILE A 35 -4.39 22.83 -3.08
N GLU A 36 -4.95 23.24 -4.24
CA GLU A 36 -4.24 23.99 -5.30
C GLU A 36 -3.56 25.26 -4.80
N SER A 37 -4.10 25.92 -3.77
CA SER A 37 -3.48 27.12 -3.17
C SER A 37 -2.16 26.83 -2.45
N GLY A 38 -1.75 25.56 -2.34
CA GLY A 38 -0.58 25.12 -1.59
C GLY A 38 -0.84 24.95 -0.09
N TYR A 39 -2.07 25.18 0.38
CA TYR A 39 -2.42 24.96 1.77
C TYR A 39 -2.64 23.48 2.05
N THR A 40 -2.18 23.01 3.24
CA THR A 40 -2.32 21.62 3.66
C THR A 40 -3.13 21.55 4.94
N TYR A 41 -4.22 20.79 4.95
CA TYR A 41 -5.04 20.49 6.11
C TYR A 41 -4.58 19.15 6.70
N TYR A 42 -4.46 19.10 8.03
CA TYR A 42 -4.11 17.90 8.79
C TYR A 42 -5.22 17.54 9.73
N GLU A 43 -5.43 16.23 9.92
CA GLU A 43 -6.37 15.66 10.87
C GLU A 43 -5.75 14.41 11.49
N THR A 44 -5.91 14.26 12.81
CA THR A 44 -5.56 13.05 13.55
C THR A 44 -6.79 12.45 14.22
N LEU A 45 -6.69 11.23 14.76
CA LEU A 45 -7.81 10.62 15.52
C LEU A 45 -8.18 11.41 16.77
N GLU A 46 -7.24 12.20 17.31
CA GLU A 46 -7.45 13.02 18.51
C GLU A 46 -8.24 14.31 18.20
N ASP A 47 -8.21 14.76 16.94
CA ASP A 47 -8.82 16.01 16.49
C ASP A 47 -10.25 15.82 15.96
N GLN A 48 -10.85 14.64 16.14
CA GLN A 48 -12.18 14.33 15.58
C GLN A 48 -13.30 15.08 16.33
N ASP A 49 -13.54 16.32 15.92
CA ASP A 49 -14.82 16.97 16.13
C ASP A 49 -15.87 16.46 15.11
N GLU A 50 -17.15 16.46 15.47
CA GLU A 50 -18.24 15.90 14.63
C GLU A 50 -18.33 16.50 13.21
N GLU A 51 -17.68 17.62 12.95
CA GLU A 51 -17.70 18.34 11.65
C GLU A 51 -16.48 18.09 10.75
N SER A 52 -15.40 17.50 11.26
CA SER A 52 -14.12 17.33 10.55
C SER A 52 -13.91 15.86 10.22
N ALA A 53 -14.02 15.49 8.95
CA ALA A 53 -14.19 14.09 8.59
C ALA A 53 -13.28 13.59 7.46
N LEU A 54 -12.01 14.04 7.39
CA LEU A 54 -11.07 13.44 6.43
C LEU A 54 -10.86 11.95 6.70
N LEU A 55 -10.89 11.53 7.96
CA LEU A 55 -10.74 10.12 8.37
C LEU A 55 -12.07 9.36 8.36
N SER A 56 -13.20 10.09 8.43
CA SER A 56 -14.53 9.48 8.41
C SER A 56 -14.83 8.84 7.06
N GLY A 57 -15.19 7.57 7.09
CA GLY A 57 -15.52 6.83 5.87
C GLY A 57 -14.33 6.33 5.06
N VAL A 58 -13.09 6.62 5.47
CA VAL A 58 -11.91 6.04 4.83
C VAL A 58 -11.85 4.54 5.12
N PRO A 59 -11.88 3.68 4.10
CA PRO A 59 -11.94 2.25 4.31
C PRO A 59 -10.62 1.71 4.90
N VAL A 60 -10.70 0.56 5.55
CA VAL A 60 -9.54 -0.24 5.93
C VAL A 60 -8.83 -0.73 4.68
N SER A 61 -7.55 -0.42 4.55
CA SER A 61 -6.70 -0.98 3.51
C SER A 61 -6.12 -2.32 3.96
N THR A 62 -5.91 -3.22 3.03
CA THR A 62 -5.24 -4.50 3.31
C THR A 62 -4.05 -4.68 2.38
N PHE A 63 -2.91 -5.05 2.97
CA PHE A 63 -1.71 -5.41 2.22
C PHE A 63 -1.40 -6.88 2.44
N SER A 64 -1.03 -7.57 1.37
CA SER A 64 -0.57 -8.94 1.39
C SER A 64 0.85 -8.98 0.87
N VAL A 65 1.80 -9.31 1.73
CA VAL A 65 3.21 -9.52 1.37
C VAL A 65 3.40 -11.01 1.14
N ARG A 66 3.74 -11.38 -0.09
CA ARG A 66 3.94 -12.74 -0.57
C ARG A 66 5.34 -12.90 -1.12
N THR A 67 5.76 -14.12 -1.39
CA THR A 67 7.06 -14.42 -2.01
C THR A 67 7.20 -13.86 -3.44
N ASP A 68 6.09 -13.65 -4.11
CA ASP A 68 6.02 -13.16 -5.50
C ASP A 68 5.73 -11.65 -5.61
N GLY A 69 5.47 -10.96 -4.50
CA GLY A 69 5.23 -9.53 -4.52
C GLY A 69 4.43 -8.98 -3.35
N VAL A 70 4.10 -7.71 -3.45
CA VAL A 70 3.22 -7.01 -2.52
C VAL A 70 1.93 -6.65 -3.23
N TYR A 71 0.82 -6.92 -2.57
CA TYR A 71 -0.52 -6.72 -3.10
C TYR A 71 -1.32 -5.84 -2.16
N TYR A 72 -2.18 -5.02 -2.71
CA TYR A 72 -2.97 -4.02 -2.02
C TYR A 72 -4.44 -4.12 -2.37
N LYS A 73 -5.32 -3.88 -1.41
CA LYS A 73 -6.71 -3.55 -1.65
C LYS A 73 -7.19 -2.49 -0.66
N ASN A 74 -7.85 -1.48 -1.18
CA ASN A 74 -8.35 -0.34 -0.41
C ASN A 74 -9.75 -0.57 0.18
N ASN A 75 -10.37 -1.71 -0.10
CA ASN A 75 -11.73 -2.03 0.32
C ASN A 75 -11.85 -3.56 0.44
N PRO A 76 -12.48 -4.12 1.48
CA PRO A 76 -12.64 -5.57 1.66
C PRO A 76 -13.39 -6.25 0.50
N TYR A 77 -14.17 -5.50 -0.28
CA TYR A 77 -14.95 -6.03 -1.42
C TYR A 77 -14.23 -5.96 -2.77
N ARG A 78 -13.01 -5.41 -2.81
CA ARG A 78 -12.18 -5.33 -4.01
C ARG A 78 -11.20 -6.50 -4.08
N GLU A 79 -10.72 -6.80 -5.28
CA GLU A 79 -9.61 -7.73 -5.48
C GLU A 79 -8.28 -7.08 -5.09
N TYR A 80 -7.26 -7.92 -4.86
CA TYR A 80 -5.91 -7.44 -4.63
C TYR A 80 -5.27 -6.95 -5.92
N GLU A 81 -4.63 -5.79 -5.87
CA GLU A 81 -3.87 -5.19 -6.95
C GLU A 81 -2.37 -5.31 -6.64
N TYR A 82 -1.56 -5.65 -7.63
CA TYR A 82 -0.11 -5.74 -7.48
C TYR A 82 0.51 -4.36 -7.33
N LEU A 83 1.40 -4.21 -6.35
CA LEU A 83 2.16 -2.99 -6.11
C LEU A 83 3.52 -3.05 -6.80
N TYR A 84 3.83 -2.02 -7.56
CA TYR A 84 5.05 -1.91 -8.35
C TYR A 84 6.17 -1.26 -7.54
N THR A 85 7.39 -1.77 -7.63
CA THR A 85 8.60 -1.06 -7.18
C THR A 85 8.80 0.19 -8.02
N LEU A 86 9.65 1.13 -7.56
CA LEU A 86 9.97 2.35 -8.33
C LEU A 86 10.44 2.02 -9.76
N GLN A 87 11.33 1.04 -9.91
CA GLN A 87 11.87 0.68 -11.22
C GLN A 87 10.80 0.08 -12.16
N GLU A 88 9.91 -0.74 -11.63
CA GLU A 88 8.78 -1.29 -12.39
C GLU A 88 7.78 -0.21 -12.76
N ALA A 89 7.48 0.69 -11.81
CA ALA A 89 6.55 1.80 -12.00
C ALA A 89 7.04 2.76 -13.09
N LEU A 90 8.31 3.16 -13.06
CA LEU A 90 8.94 4.02 -14.08
C LEU A 90 8.87 3.41 -15.49
N LYS A 91 9.00 2.09 -15.59
CA LYS A 91 8.87 1.39 -16.88
C LYS A 91 7.42 1.28 -17.36
N LYS A 92 6.48 1.14 -16.42
CA LYS A 92 5.08 0.85 -16.73
C LYS A 92 4.23 2.10 -16.92
N PHE A 93 4.52 3.16 -16.18
CA PHE A 93 3.68 4.35 -16.10
C PHE A 93 4.25 5.57 -16.82
N ASP A 94 5.26 5.39 -17.67
CA ASP A 94 5.92 6.47 -18.43
C ASP A 94 6.29 7.70 -17.56
N ASN A 95 6.67 7.44 -16.30
CA ASN A 95 7.06 8.46 -15.30
C ASN A 95 5.96 9.47 -14.94
N ILE A 96 4.68 9.13 -15.13
CA ILE A 96 3.57 10.06 -14.88
C ILE A 96 3.50 10.44 -13.38
N GLY A 97 3.97 11.64 -13.07
CA GLY A 97 3.82 12.25 -11.74
C GLY A 97 4.61 11.58 -10.60
N ILE A 98 5.51 10.63 -10.88
CA ILE A 98 6.28 9.93 -9.84
C ILE A 98 7.21 10.89 -9.11
N ASP A 99 7.92 11.77 -9.83
CA ASP A 99 8.83 12.74 -9.20
C ASP A 99 8.04 13.69 -8.28
N LYS A 100 6.89 14.17 -8.74
CA LYS A 100 6.04 15.05 -7.93
C LYS A 100 5.53 14.36 -6.67
N ILE A 101 5.04 13.12 -6.77
CA ILE A 101 4.52 12.40 -5.59
C ILE A 101 5.64 12.10 -4.59
N GLU A 102 6.89 11.91 -5.03
CA GLU A 102 8.04 11.73 -4.14
C GLU A 102 8.42 13.02 -3.41
N ASP A 103 8.43 14.17 -4.10
CA ASP A 103 8.71 15.46 -3.48
C ASP A 103 7.67 15.80 -2.40
N ASP A 104 6.39 15.65 -2.71
CA ASP A 104 5.29 15.88 -1.77
C ASP A 104 5.34 14.87 -0.60
N ALA A 105 5.69 13.60 -0.88
CA ALA A 105 5.83 12.57 0.11
C ALA A 105 6.90 12.87 1.15
N GLN A 106 8.07 13.30 0.73
CA GLN A 106 9.18 13.62 1.63
C GLN A 106 8.79 14.70 2.65
N ILE A 107 8.04 15.71 2.21
CA ILE A 107 7.56 16.78 3.08
C ILE A 107 6.53 16.24 4.09
N LEU A 108 5.55 15.46 3.62
CA LEU A 108 4.48 14.94 4.46
C LEU A 108 4.98 13.86 5.43
N ASP A 109 5.80 12.92 4.97
CA ASP A 109 6.40 11.88 5.81
C ASP A 109 7.21 12.53 6.94
N LYS A 110 8.04 13.53 6.64
CA LYS A 110 8.80 14.29 7.65
C LYS A 110 7.88 15.00 8.65
N THR A 111 6.81 15.62 8.17
CA THR A 111 5.83 16.32 9.02
C THR A 111 5.11 15.37 9.96
N MET A 112 4.81 14.14 9.50
CA MET A 112 4.14 13.10 10.26
C MET A 112 5.09 12.21 11.08
N GLY A 113 6.39 12.52 11.07
CA GLY A 113 7.40 11.78 11.84
C GLY A 113 7.67 10.35 11.33
N VAL A 114 7.50 10.14 10.04
CA VAL A 114 7.58 8.83 9.39
C VAL A 114 8.95 8.62 8.76
N GLU A 115 9.62 7.50 9.08
CA GLU A 115 10.95 7.14 8.59
C GLU A 115 11.02 5.65 8.19
N ASN A 116 11.92 5.32 7.24
CA ASN A 116 12.32 3.95 6.90
C ASN A 116 11.23 3.03 6.31
N PHE A 117 10.48 3.50 5.33
CA PHE A 117 9.50 2.68 4.62
C PHE A 117 10.04 2.00 3.36
N ARG A 118 9.48 0.84 3.04
CA ARG A 118 9.57 0.27 1.70
C ARG A 118 8.47 0.88 0.84
N VAL A 119 8.84 1.46 -0.30
CA VAL A 119 7.94 2.24 -1.14
C VAL A 119 7.50 1.45 -2.37
N PHE A 120 6.22 1.54 -2.66
CA PHE A 120 5.57 0.93 -3.81
C PHE A 120 4.62 1.91 -4.49
N TYR A 121 4.25 1.60 -5.74
CA TYR A 121 3.41 2.44 -6.58
C TYR A 121 2.27 1.64 -7.17
N LEU A 122 1.15 2.30 -7.37
CA LEU A 122 -0.03 1.79 -8.05
C LEU A 122 -0.62 2.89 -8.90
N LEU A 123 -0.83 2.64 -10.19
CA LEU A 123 -1.68 3.48 -11.02
C LEU A 123 -3.10 2.91 -10.94
N TYR A 124 -3.95 3.61 -10.21
CA TYR A 124 -5.35 3.27 -10.11
C TYR A 124 -6.10 3.93 -11.26
N VAL A 125 -6.74 3.11 -12.09
CA VAL A 125 -7.60 3.57 -13.18
C VAL A 125 -8.99 3.07 -12.90
N ASN A 126 -9.92 4.00 -12.67
CA ASN A 126 -11.34 3.74 -12.60
C ASN A 126 -12.00 4.37 -13.83
N ASP A 127 -13.22 3.99 -14.18
CA ASP A 127 -13.93 4.40 -15.39
C ASP A 127 -13.91 5.93 -15.64
N ASP A 128 -13.83 6.74 -14.57
CA ASP A 128 -13.84 8.20 -14.65
C ASP A 128 -12.60 8.89 -14.04
N VAL A 129 -11.77 8.20 -13.27
CA VAL A 129 -10.65 8.82 -12.53
C VAL A 129 -9.43 7.92 -12.56
N SER A 130 -8.31 8.47 -13.01
CA SER A 130 -7.00 7.87 -12.78
C SER A 130 -6.30 8.57 -11.62
N ALA A 131 -5.56 7.83 -10.83
CA ALA A 131 -4.76 8.36 -9.74
C ALA A 131 -3.47 7.55 -9.58
N LEU A 132 -2.37 8.25 -9.36
CA LEU A 132 -1.13 7.62 -8.94
C LEU A 132 -1.15 7.52 -7.41
N LYS A 133 -0.91 6.31 -6.91
CA LYS A 133 -0.72 6.07 -5.48
C LYS A 133 0.71 5.69 -5.20
N ARG A 134 1.27 6.31 -4.17
CA ARG A 134 2.49 5.89 -3.51
C ARG A 134 2.10 5.28 -2.17
N ILE A 135 2.57 4.08 -1.93
CA ILE A 135 2.27 3.33 -0.71
C ILE A 135 3.58 2.94 -0.06
N SER A 136 3.75 3.29 1.21
CA SER A 136 4.92 2.92 1.98
C SER A 136 4.52 1.98 3.11
N ILE A 137 5.32 0.94 3.33
CA ILE A 137 5.07 -0.06 4.38
C ILE A 137 6.26 -0.11 5.32
N ASP A 138 6.03 0.25 6.58
CA ASP A 138 6.96 0.04 7.68
C ASP A 138 6.61 -1.26 8.40
N THR A 139 7.46 -2.27 8.19
CA THR A 139 7.26 -3.59 8.79
C THR A 139 7.72 -3.66 10.25
N GLN A 140 8.48 -2.68 10.73
CA GLN A 140 8.95 -2.63 12.12
C GLN A 140 7.89 -2.03 13.04
N ASN A 141 7.28 -0.92 12.61
CA ASN A 141 6.26 -0.22 13.40
C ASN A 141 4.83 -0.61 13.03
N ASN A 142 4.65 -1.52 12.07
CA ASN A 142 3.34 -1.94 11.55
C ASN A 142 2.50 -0.73 11.10
N GLN A 143 3.12 0.17 10.36
CA GLN A 143 2.49 1.37 9.81
C GLN A 143 2.56 1.38 8.30
N THR A 144 1.64 2.08 7.67
CA THR A 144 1.71 2.40 6.25
C THR A 144 1.37 3.85 6.01
N THR A 145 1.98 4.44 4.98
CA THR A 145 1.52 5.70 4.43
C THR A 145 0.96 5.48 3.03
N GLU A 146 -0.08 6.19 2.70
CA GLU A 146 -0.71 6.15 1.40
C GLU A 146 -0.86 7.58 0.89
N ILE A 147 -0.22 7.90 -0.24
CA ILE A 147 -0.35 9.17 -0.92
C ILE A 147 -1.07 8.92 -2.22
N THR A 148 -2.09 9.71 -2.49
CA THR A 148 -2.85 9.66 -3.74
C THR A 148 -2.75 11.00 -4.44
N LEU A 149 -2.18 10.99 -5.66
CA LEU A 149 -2.15 12.11 -6.59
C LEU A 149 -3.25 11.87 -7.63
N PRO A 150 -4.40 12.55 -7.54
CA PRO A 150 -5.47 12.41 -8.51
C PRO A 150 -5.04 13.03 -9.85
N ASN A 151 -5.43 12.40 -10.95
CA ASN A 151 -5.19 12.93 -12.29
C ASN A 151 -6.06 14.15 -12.60
N GLN A 152 -7.19 14.28 -11.89
CA GLN A 152 -8.07 15.44 -11.99
C GLN A 152 -8.25 16.07 -10.62
N ILE A 153 -8.17 17.40 -10.59
CA ILE A 153 -8.41 18.16 -9.37
C ILE A 153 -9.91 18.15 -9.07
N ILE A 154 -10.28 17.57 -7.94
CA ILE A 154 -11.66 17.52 -7.47
C ILE A 154 -11.77 18.40 -6.23
N ASN A 155 -12.66 19.39 -6.25
CA ASN A 155 -12.84 20.36 -5.16
C ASN A 155 -11.53 21.08 -4.75
N GLY A 156 -10.63 21.33 -5.72
CA GLY A 156 -9.35 21.97 -5.47
C GLY A 156 -8.30 21.07 -4.81
N VAL A 157 -8.58 19.79 -4.57
CA VAL A 157 -7.63 18.87 -3.94
C VAL A 157 -6.64 18.34 -4.97
N VAL A 158 -5.37 18.49 -4.67
CA VAL A 158 -4.26 18.03 -5.52
C VAL A 158 -3.56 16.80 -4.97
N LEU A 159 -3.73 16.50 -3.67
CA LEU A 159 -3.10 15.34 -3.03
C LEU A 159 -3.87 14.93 -1.77
N TYR A 160 -3.98 13.61 -1.56
CA TYR A 160 -4.42 13.00 -0.31
C TYR A 160 -3.28 12.21 0.31
N TYR A 161 -3.11 12.34 1.62
CA TYR A 161 -2.16 11.57 2.42
C TYR A 161 -2.87 10.90 3.59
N PHE A 162 -2.59 9.62 3.82
CA PHE A 162 -3.08 8.87 4.98
C PHE A 162 -1.92 8.16 5.67
N LEU A 163 -1.80 8.37 6.98
CA LEU A 163 -1.02 7.51 7.86
C LEU A 163 -1.97 6.46 8.46
N ARG A 164 -1.55 5.21 8.45
CA ARG A 164 -2.37 4.08 8.91
C ARG A 164 -1.59 3.23 9.92
N SER A 165 -2.28 2.74 10.93
CA SER A 165 -1.81 1.70 11.85
C SER A 165 -2.36 0.34 11.43
N CYS A 166 -1.55 -0.71 11.50
CA CYS A 166 -1.86 -2.01 10.93
C CYS A 166 -1.89 -3.12 11.99
N ASP A 167 -2.94 -3.93 11.94
CA ASP A 167 -2.97 -5.25 12.55
C ASP A 167 -2.32 -6.25 11.60
N VAL A 168 -1.37 -7.03 12.10
CA VAL A 168 -0.56 -7.94 11.28
C VAL A 168 -0.88 -9.39 11.59
N LYS A 169 -1.10 -10.20 10.55
CA LYS A 169 -1.36 -11.64 10.63
C LYS A 169 -0.46 -12.40 9.65
N GLY A 170 -0.15 -13.65 10.00
CA GLY A 170 0.65 -14.55 9.16
C GLY A 170 2.12 -14.63 9.56
N VAL A 171 2.90 -15.35 8.76
CA VAL A 171 4.33 -15.59 8.98
C VAL A 171 5.15 -14.53 8.25
N ALA A 172 6.24 -14.08 8.85
CA ALA A 172 7.16 -13.15 8.20
C ALA A 172 7.66 -13.74 6.88
N VAL A 173 7.43 -13.02 5.80
CA VAL A 173 7.99 -13.32 4.50
C VAL A 173 9.14 -12.36 4.28
N ASP A 174 10.35 -12.92 4.14
CA ASP A 174 11.49 -12.15 3.64
C ASP A 174 11.27 -11.89 2.15
N PHE A 175 10.52 -10.85 1.86
CA PHE A 175 10.43 -10.30 0.52
C PHE A 175 11.60 -9.35 0.33
N GLU A 176 12.71 -9.88 -0.16
CA GLU A 176 13.73 -9.05 -0.79
C GLU A 176 13.31 -8.85 -2.26
N PRO A 177 12.94 -7.63 -2.66
CA PRO A 177 12.87 -7.34 -4.08
C PRO A 177 14.23 -7.67 -4.67
N SER A 178 14.26 -8.50 -5.69
CA SER A 178 15.50 -9.00 -6.31
C SER A 178 16.25 -7.85 -7.00
N PHE A 179 16.91 -7.01 -6.19
CA PHE A 179 17.81 -5.94 -6.66
C PHE A 179 19.04 -6.46 -7.40
N ASN A 180 19.34 -7.76 -7.26
CA ASN A 180 20.59 -8.34 -7.72
C ASN A 180 20.55 -9.09 -9.06
N LYS A 181 19.45 -9.01 -9.84
CA LYS A 181 19.37 -9.73 -11.13
C LYS A 181 19.47 -8.87 -12.39
N ALA A 182 19.72 -7.56 -12.26
CA ALA A 182 19.77 -6.63 -13.40
C ALA A 182 21.15 -5.99 -13.66
N LEU A 183 22.23 -6.48 -13.03
CA LEU A 183 23.60 -6.04 -13.29
C LEU A 183 24.51 -7.26 -13.60
N GLY A 184 24.06 -8.07 -14.52
CA GLY A 184 24.86 -9.16 -15.10
C GLY A 184 24.72 -9.13 -16.61
#